data_7d1921e5c0ebb82592b2bdaa9884e495
#
_entry.id   7d1921e5c0ebb82592b2bdaa9884e495
#
_cell.length_a   1.000
_cell.length_b   1.000
_cell.length_c   1.000
_cell.angle_alpha   90.00
_cell.angle_beta   90.00
_cell.angle_gamma   90.00
#
_symmetry.space_group_name_H-M   'P 1'
#
loop_
_entity.id
_entity.type
_entity.pdbx_description
1 polymer ?
#
loop_
_entity_poly.entity_id
_entity_poly.type
_entity_poly.pdbx_seq_one_letter_code
_entity_poly.pdbx_strand_id
1 'polypeptide(L)'
;EEGRAYLDFPVNKTTLYPDYRNNPQELEKILRTINVVREDRNTTITHISIHGYASPEDTYEHNSYLAENRALMLKDYVCRLLELDEKLFKVEYTPEDWDGLRRYVEDSNLSHKQEVLEWIDRDMDPDAREWAIKSRYPDDYRMMLQAWYPALRHSDYVVTYHVRPFSVEEAKALLYTKPQQLSLEEMFLVAQTYEPGSKEFNEVFEIAVRMFPDDPTANLNVACAMIESGLYDRAEAYLAKAGNLPEAVHARGVMAARQGREDEARRLFGQAGQAGVKEATENLRLMDMEGNVCVR
;
A
#
# COMPACT_ATOMS: atom_id res chain seq x y z
N GLU A 1 2.46 2.50 9.18
CA GLU A 1 2.91 3.86 8.83
C GLU A 1 4.33 3.81 8.28
N GLU A 2 4.61 4.57 7.22
CA GLU A 2 5.92 4.59 6.56
C GLU A 2 6.30 6.01 6.15
N GLY A 3 7.59 6.23 5.91
CA GLY A 3 8.08 7.51 5.41
C GLY A 3 9.52 7.44 4.96
N ARG A 4 9.98 8.52 4.36
CA ARG A 4 11.35 8.74 3.92
C ARG A 4 11.89 10.02 4.52
N ALA A 5 13.13 9.98 5.00
CA ALA A 5 13.83 11.12 5.56
C ALA A 5 15.20 11.31 4.90
N TYR A 6 15.53 12.55 4.62
CA TYR A 6 16.78 12.98 4.01
C TYR A 6 17.67 13.64 5.07
N LEU A 7 18.40 12.80 5.82
CA LEU A 7 19.27 13.28 6.89
C LEU A 7 20.63 13.70 6.36
N ASP A 8 21.03 14.90 6.70
CA ASP A 8 22.33 15.45 6.38
C ASP A 8 23.39 14.99 7.40
N PHE A 9 24.53 14.55 6.88
CA PHE A 9 25.72 14.23 7.67
C PHE A 9 26.91 15.07 7.15
N PRO A 10 27.82 15.53 8.02
CA PRO A 10 29.07 16.13 7.57
C PRO A 10 29.83 15.15 6.68
N VAL A 11 30.64 15.67 5.78
CA VAL A 11 31.41 14.87 4.81
C VAL A 11 32.21 13.78 5.54
N ASN A 12 32.10 12.54 5.06
CA ASN A 12 32.75 11.35 5.64
C ASN A 12 32.41 11.10 7.13
N LYS A 13 31.27 11.58 7.61
CA LYS A 13 30.81 11.33 8.99
C LYS A 13 29.51 10.52 8.99
N THR A 14 29.37 9.74 10.06
CA THR A 14 28.16 8.98 10.37
C THR A 14 27.44 9.50 11.61
N THR A 15 28.07 10.43 12.37
CA THR A 15 27.44 11.04 13.54
C THR A 15 26.26 11.90 13.13
N LEU A 16 25.10 11.59 13.69
CA LEU A 16 23.88 12.39 13.50
C LEU A 16 23.92 13.61 14.43
N TYR A 17 23.86 14.78 13.82
CA TYR A 17 23.68 16.05 14.53
C TYR A 17 22.26 16.55 14.30
N PRO A 18 21.39 16.52 15.33
CA PRO A 18 19.98 16.85 15.16
C PRO A 18 19.72 18.26 14.60
N ASP A 19 20.57 19.22 14.95
CA ASP A 19 20.44 20.63 14.53
C ASP A 19 21.21 20.97 13.25
N TYR A 20 21.77 19.96 12.56
CA TYR A 20 22.56 20.21 11.37
C TYR A 20 21.68 20.34 10.12
N ARG A 21 21.78 21.49 9.43
CA ARG A 21 21.07 21.79 8.19
C ARG A 21 19.54 21.55 8.30
N ASN A 22 19.00 20.59 7.51
CA ASN A 22 17.58 20.28 7.47
C ASN A 22 17.16 19.14 8.43
N ASN A 23 18.10 18.63 9.23
CA ASN A 23 17.83 17.52 10.14
C ASN A 23 16.68 17.76 11.12
N PRO A 24 16.48 18.97 11.69
CA PRO A 24 15.34 19.18 12.58
C PRO A 24 14.01 18.82 11.94
N GLN A 25 13.76 19.24 10.70
CA GLN A 25 12.53 18.98 9.97
C GLN A 25 12.40 17.49 9.58
N GLU A 26 13.51 16.88 9.15
CA GLU A 26 13.50 15.48 8.77
C GLU A 26 13.30 14.54 9.97
N LEU A 27 13.93 14.85 11.10
CA LEU A 27 13.74 14.11 12.35
C LEU A 27 12.32 14.28 12.89
N GLU A 28 11.75 15.49 12.79
CA GLU A 28 10.36 15.73 13.21
C GLU A 28 9.37 14.85 12.44
N LYS A 29 9.56 14.65 11.13
CA LYS A 29 8.73 13.74 10.33
C LYS A 29 8.76 12.32 10.89
N ILE A 30 9.96 11.79 11.18
CA ILE A 30 10.13 10.43 11.73
C ILE A 30 9.41 10.33 13.08
N LEU A 31 9.72 11.27 13.99
CA LEU A 31 9.15 11.28 15.33
C LEU A 31 7.62 11.40 15.31
N ARG A 32 7.09 12.24 14.43
CA ARG A 32 5.65 12.40 14.26
C ARG A 32 4.99 11.10 13.79
N THR A 33 5.58 10.42 12.81
CA THR A 33 5.06 9.13 12.32
C THR A 33 5.01 8.09 13.44
N ILE A 34 6.08 7.97 14.25
CA ILE A 34 6.13 7.03 15.37
C ILE A 34 5.13 7.42 16.46
N ASN A 35 5.04 8.71 16.80
CA ASN A 35 4.16 9.19 17.86
C ASN A 35 2.68 9.03 17.53
N VAL A 36 2.28 9.21 16.27
CA VAL A 36 0.89 8.95 15.83
C VAL A 36 0.45 7.54 16.21
N VAL A 37 1.35 6.56 16.06
CA VAL A 37 1.07 5.17 16.44
C VAL A 37 1.18 4.99 17.96
N ARG A 38 2.24 5.51 18.57
CA ARG A 38 2.54 5.30 20.00
C ARG A 38 1.49 5.90 20.93
N GLU A 39 0.93 7.05 20.58
CA GLU A 39 -0.05 7.79 21.39
C GLU A 39 -1.49 7.28 21.22
N ASP A 40 -1.75 6.47 20.20
CA ASP A 40 -3.07 5.87 20.02
C ASP A 40 -3.26 4.68 20.96
N ARG A 41 -4.25 4.75 21.83
CA ARG A 41 -4.57 3.71 22.83
C ARG A 41 -4.97 2.36 22.22
N ASN A 42 -5.32 2.35 20.96
CA ASN A 42 -5.77 1.14 20.25
C ASN A 42 -4.63 0.42 19.55
N THR A 43 -3.44 1.01 19.51
CA THR A 43 -2.29 0.49 18.78
C THR A 43 -1.14 0.11 19.69
N THR A 44 -0.38 -0.88 19.26
CA THR A 44 0.86 -1.30 19.91
C THR A 44 1.92 -1.48 18.85
N ILE A 45 3.03 -0.72 18.91
CA ILE A 45 4.15 -0.86 17.99
C ILE A 45 4.75 -2.26 18.17
N THR A 46 4.83 -3.00 17.06
CA THR A 46 5.42 -4.34 17.04
C THR A 46 6.83 -4.33 16.45
N HIS A 47 7.08 -3.39 15.53
CA HIS A 47 8.36 -3.32 14.84
C HIS A 47 8.58 -1.94 14.21
N ILE A 48 9.85 -1.50 14.18
CA ILE A 48 10.29 -0.31 13.47
C ILE A 48 11.47 -0.72 12.60
N SER A 49 11.32 -0.70 11.29
CA SER A 49 12.42 -0.92 10.36
C SER A 49 12.97 0.41 9.86
N ILE A 50 14.30 0.49 9.79
CA ILE A 50 15.04 1.61 9.21
C ILE A 50 15.94 1.04 8.13
N HIS A 51 15.83 1.56 6.91
CA HIS A 51 16.66 1.17 5.79
C HIS A 51 17.46 2.36 5.28
N GLY A 52 18.79 2.32 5.46
CA GLY A 52 19.68 3.39 5.03
C GLY A 52 20.19 3.20 3.61
N TYR A 53 20.38 4.31 2.91
CA TYR A 53 20.89 4.34 1.54
C TYR A 53 22.05 5.31 1.41
N ALA A 54 23.02 4.97 0.56
CA ALA A 54 24.02 5.90 0.08
C ALA A 54 23.94 6.06 -1.43
N SER A 55 24.54 7.13 -1.93
CA SER A 55 24.66 7.39 -3.38
C SER A 55 25.90 6.70 -3.93
N PRO A 56 25.88 6.28 -5.21
CA PRO A 56 27.00 5.58 -5.85
C PRO A 56 28.10 6.56 -6.32
N GLU A 57 28.73 7.32 -5.40
CA GLU A 57 29.74 8.34 -5.71
C GLU A 57 31.14 8.09 -5.13
N ASP A 58 31.29 7.00 -4.39
CA ASP A 58 32.53 6.55 -3.77
C ASP A 58 32.62 5.03 -3.92
N THR A 59 33.66 4.41 -3.35
CA THR A 59 33.78 2.95 -3.41
C THR A 59 32.59 2.26 -2.73
N TYR A 60 32.17 1.13 -3.26
CA TYR A 60 31.09 0.33 -2.70
C TYR A 60 31.30 -0.01 -1.21
N GLU A 61 32.54 -0.32 -0.81
CA GLU A 61 32.89 -0.58 0.58
C GLU A 61 32.66 0.64 1.48
N HIS A 62 33.08 1.84 1.02
CA HIS A 62 32.87 3.08 1.76
C HIS A 62 31.40 3.46 1.83
N ASN A 63 30.66 3.33 0.73
CA ASN A 63 29.21 3.57 0.67
C ASN A 63 28.44 2.59 1.57
N SER A 64 28.85 1.33 1.62
CA SER A 64 28.32 0.32 2.55
C SER A 64 28.47 0.76 4.01
N TYR A 65 29.68 1.16 4.40
CA TYR A 65 29.96 1.68 5.74
C TYR A 65 29.09 2.90 6.08
N LEU A 66 28.96 3.85 5.14
CA LEU A 66 28.15 5.06 5.36
C LEU A 66 26.66 4.74 5.50
N ALA A 67 26.10 3.92 4.60
CA ALA A 67 24.68 3.57 4.62
C ALA A 67 24.30 2.86 5.93
N GLU A 68 25.07 1.85 6.33
CA GLU A 68 24.85 1.10 7.56
C GLU A 68 24.95 1.99 8.81
N ASN A 69 26.05 2.69 8.98
CA ASN A 69 26.30 3.45 10.21
C ASN A 69 25.40 4.68 10.35
N ARG A 70 24.97 5.31 9.26
CA ARG A 70 23.97 6.39 9.29
C ARG A 70 22.61 5.89 9.73
N ALA A 71 22.19 4.72 9.24
CA ALA A 71 20.94 4.07 9.67
C ALA A 71 20.99 3.65 11.15
N LEU A 72 22.12 3.12 11.61
CA LEU A 72 22.32 2.79 13.04
C LEU A 72 22.27 4.04 13.93
N MET A 73 22.87 5.14 13.52
CA MET A 73 22.82 6.40 14.28
C MET A 73 21.41 6.98 14.35
N LEU A 74 20.63 6.86 13.28
CA LEU A 74 19.21 7.24 13.30
C LEU A 74 18.43 6.35 14.28
N LYS A 75 18.60 5.02 14.21
CA LYS A 75 17.98 4.07 15.17
C LYS A 75 18.31 4.47 16.61
N ASP A 76 19.59 4.68 16.92
CA ASP A 76 20.03 5.02 18.28
C ASP A 76 19.46 6.36 18.76
N TYR A 77 19.32 7.33 17.88
CA TYR A 77 18.70 8.61 18.20
C TYR A 77 17.22 8.46 18.53
N VAL A 78 16.46 7.80 17.67
CA VAL A 78 15.00 7.57 17.85
C VAL A 78 14.73 6.73 19.10
N CYS A 79 15.48 5.64 19.28
CA CYS A 79 15.36 4.74 20.40
C CYS A 79 15.55 5.48 21.75
N ARG A 80 16.60 6.30 21.86
CA ARG A 80 16.86 7.07 23.09
C ARG A 80 15.84 8.18 23.32
N LEU A 81 15.46 8.91 22.27
CA LEU A 81 14.56 10.06 22.42
C LEU A 81 13.14 9.65 22.80
N LEU A 82 12.66 8.53 22.26
CA LEU A 82 11.32 8.01 22.53
C LEU A 82 11.29 6.93 23.62
N GLU A 83 12.44 6.59 24.22
CA GLU A 83 12.57 5.54 25.24
C GLU A 83 11.96 4.20 24.79
N LEU A 84 12.22 3.81 23.54
CA LEU A 84 11.73 2.56 22.96
C LEU A 84 12.71 1.42 23.19
N ASP A 85 12.21 0.19 23.31
CA ASP A 85 13.05 -1.02 23.39
C ASP A 85 13.80 -1.22 22.06
N GLU A 86 15.11 -1.41 22.12
CA GLU A 86 15.95 -1.67 20.95
C GLU A 86 15.51 -2.89 20.15
N LYS A 87 14.88 -3.86 20.80
CA LYS A 87 14.35 -5.07 20.15
C LYS A 87 13.24 -4.80 19.14
N LEU A 88 12.60 -3.63 19.23
CA LEU A 88 11.60 -3.20 18.25
C LEU A 88 12.23 -2.82 16.90
N PHE A 89 13.54 -2.53 16.89
CA PHE A 89 14.19 -1.98 15.68
C PHE A 89 14.85 -3.06 14.86
N LYS A 90 14.67 -2.96 13.55
CA LYS A 90 15.43 -3.65 12.52
C LYS A 90 16.14 -2.61 11.64
N VAL A 91 17.44 -2.75 11.46
CA VAL A 91 18.22 -1.89 10.59
C VAL A 91 18.72 -2.70 9.42
N GLU A 92 18.48 -2.17 8.23
CA GLU A 92 18.97 -2.68 6.96
C GLU A 92 19.60 -1.53 6.17
N TYR A 93 20.37 -1.85 5.15
CA TYR A 93 20.99 -0.82 4.32
C TYR A 93 21.23 -1.31 2.89
N THR A 94 21.25 -0.36 1.97
CA THR A 94 21.65 -0.56 0.59
C THR A 94 22.89 0.34 0.36
N PRO A 95 24.06 -0.23 0.06
CA PRO A 95 25.28 0.53 -0.12
C PRO A 95 25.18 1.64 -1.15
N GLU A 96 24.44 1.39 -2.24
CA GLU A 96 24.27 2.31 -3.35
C GLU A 96 22.87 2.22 -3.92
N ASP A 97 22.11 3.32 -3.92
CA ASP A 97 20.74 3.37 -4.42
C ASP A 97 20.69 3.46 -5.96
N TRP A 98 21.11 2.39 -6.62
CA TRP A 98 21.05 2.29 -8.08
C TRP A 98 19.62 2.26 -8.60
N ASP A 99 18.69 1.70 -7.85
CA ASP A 99 17.27 1.67 -8.22
C ASP A 99 16.64 3.07 -8.16
N GLY A 100 17.04 3.87 -7.17
CA GLY A 100 16.65 5.27 -7.08
C GLY A 100 17.24 6.08 -8.24
N LEU A 101 18.53 5.89 -8.55
CA LEU A 101 19.17 6.54 -9.68
C LEU A 101 18.50 6.16 -11.00
N ARG A 102 18.19 4.88 -11.20
CA ARG A 102 17.52 4.38 -12.39
C ARG A 102 16.19 5.10 -12.64
N ARG A 103 15.37 5.29 -11.59
CA ARG A 103 14.10 6.04 -11.68
C ARG A 103 14.32 7.50 -12.12
N TYR A 104 15.30 8.19 -11.53
CA TYR A 104 15.63 9.55 -11.96
C TYR A 104 16.06 9.62 -13.42
N VAL A 105 16.86 8.66 -13.88
CA VAL A 105 17.31 8.60 -15.28
C VAL A 105 16.11 8.32 -16.19
N GLU A 106 15.21 7.39 -15.85
CA GLU A 106 14.00 7.09 -16.62
C GLU A 106 13.09 8.30 -16.82
N ASP A 107 12.93 9.10 -15.78
CA ASP A 107 12.06 10.29 -15.81
C ASP A 107 12.74 11.53 -16.41
N SER A 108 14.00 11.41 -16.82
CA SER A 108 14.82 12.54 -17.27
C SER A 108 14.85 12.71 -18.80
N ASN A 109 15.46 13.85 -19.19
CA ASN A 109 15.85 14.16 -20.55
C ASN A 109 17.39 14.16 -20.73
N LEU A 110 18.11 13.22 -20.08
CA LEU A 110 19.54 13.06 -20.27
C LEU A 110 19.89 12.84 -21.75
N SER A 111 21.02 13.39 -22.17
CA SER A 111 21.50 13.25 -23.56
C SER A 111 21.77 11.80 -23.94
N HIS A 112 22.30 11.00 -22.99
CA HIS A 112 22.62 9.58 -23.18
C HIS A 112 21.77 8.71 -22.24
N LYS A 113 20.48 9.03 -22.11
CA LYS A 113 19.54 8.35 -21.20
C LYS A 113 19.56 6.83 -21.36
N GLN A 114 19.41 6.36 -22.60
CA GLN A 114 19.30 4.93 -22.87
C GLN A 114 20.59 4.18 -22.54
N GLU A 115 21.70 4.74 -22.91
CA GLU A 115 23.02 4.16 -22.65
C GLU A 115 23.34 4.13 -21.15
N VAL A 116 22.96 5.18 -20.40
CA VAL A 116 23.13 5.23 -18.94
C VAL A 116 22.26 4.16 -18.28
N LEU A 117 20.99 3.98 -18.70
CA LEU A 117 20.13 2.90 -18.21
C LEU A 117 20.72 1.52 -18.49
N GLU A 118 21.27 1.30 -19.68
CA GLU A 118 21.93 0.04 -20.03
C GLU A 118 23.14 -0.27 -19.10
N TRP A 119 23.89 0.75 -18.68
CA TRP A 119 24.98 0.57 -17.71
C TRP A 119 24.44 0.29 -16.30
N ILE A 120 23.38 0.98 -15.87
CA ILE A 120 22.74 0.74 -14.56
C ILE A 120 22.21 -0.70 -14.47
N ASP A 121 21.60 -1.19 -15.53
CA ASP A 121 20.93 -2.51 -15.55
C ASP A 121 21.92 -3.69 -15.76
N ARG A 122 23.20 -3.44 -16.01
CA ARG A 122 24.20 -4.50 -16.17
C ARG A 122 24.53 -5.16 -14.84
N ASP A 123 24.58 -6.49 -14.86
CA ASP A 123 25.13 -7.29 -13.75
C ASP A 123 26.67 -7.20 -13.78
N MET A 124 27.22 -6.29 -12.98
CA MET A 124 28.64 -6.01 -12.91
C MET A 124 29.01 -5.37 -11.57
N ASP A 125 30.31 -5.31 -11.30
CA ASP A 125 30.86 -4.62 -10.14
C ASP A 125 30.39 -3.17 -10.06
N PRO A 126 29.86 -2.70 -8.91
CA PRO A 126 29.29 -1.37 -8.76
C PRO A 126 30.29 -0.24 -9.00
N ASP A 127 31.52 -0.34 -8.51
CA ASP A 127 32.56 0.66 -8.72
C ASP A 127 32.96 0.76 -10.20
N ALA A 128 33.01 -0.38 -10.88
CA ALA A 128 33.27 -0.42 -12.32
C ALA A 128 32.10 0.18 -13.13
N ARG A 129 30.87 -0.01 -12.65
CA ARG A 129 29.65 0.59 -13.24
C ARG A 129 29.70 2.11 -13.14
N GLU A 130 29.94 2.65 -11.94
CA GLU A 130 30.07 4.10 -11.71
C GLU A 130 31.17 4.69 -12.58
N TRP A 131 32.34 4.07 -12.60
CA TRP A 131 33.45 4.51 -13.42
C TRP A 131 33.12 4.49 -14.93
N ALA A 132 32.42 3.50 -15.41
CA ALA A 132 32.01 3.39 -16.81
C ALA A 132 31.08 4.54 -17.22
N ILE A 133 30.08 4.88 -16.39
CA ILE A 133 29.16 6.00 -16.63
C ILE A 133 29.94 7.32 -16.59
N LYS A 134 30.71 7.54 -15.55
CA LYS A 134 31.54 8.76 -15.34
C LYS A 134 32.52 9.03 -16.46
N SER A 135 33.20 8.00 -16.96
CA SER A 135 34.21 8.14 -18.00
C SER A 135 33.62 8.31 -19.41
N ARG A 136 32.46 7.69 -19.69
CA ARG A 136 31.85 7.74 -21.02
C ARG A 136 30.89 8.91 -21.22
N TYR A 137 30.20 9.31 -20.13
CA TYR A 137 29.16 10.34 -20.15
C TYR A 137 29.42 11.39 -19.05
N PRO A 138 30.60 12.09 -19.08
CA PRO A 138 31.02 12.94 -17.96
C PRO A 138 30.09 14.13 -17.70
N ASP A 139 29.40 14.66 -18.72
CA ASP A 139 28.46 15.77 -18.54
C ASP A 139 27.15 15.29 -17.90
N ASP A 140 26.59 14.16 -18.36
CA ASP A 140 25.43 13.55 -17.75
C ASP A 140 25.75 13.12 -16.30
N TYR A 141 26.92 12.51 -16.06
CA TYR A 141 27.36 12.14 -14.71
C TYR A 141 27.45 13.35 -13.78
N ARG A 142 28.03 14.47 -14.24
CA ARG A 142 28.13 15.71 -13.45
C ARG A 142 26.74 16.25 -13.10
N MET A 143 25.81 16.19 -14.03
CA MET A 143 24.42 16.60 -13.80
C MET A 143 23.74 15.70 -12.75
N MET A 144 23.86 14.37 -12.89
CA MET A 144 23.34 13.41 -11.92
C MET A 144 23.91 13.63 -10.52
N LEU A 145 25.22 13.83 -10.42
CA LEU A 145 25.93 14.08 -9.16
C LEU A 145 25.40 15.31 -8.42
N GLN A 146 25.09 16.38 -9.16
CA GLN A 146 24.61 17.63 -8.58
C GLN A 146 23.10 17.62 -8.27
N ALA A 147 22.29 17.06 -9.17
CA ALA A 147 20.86 17.16 -9.11
C ALA A 147 20.19 15.99 -8.34
N TRP A 148 20.69 14.77 -8.46
CA TRP A 148 19.98 13.57 -7.99
C TRP A 148 20.70 12.81 -6.88
N TYR A 149 22.03 12.75 -6.88
CA TYR A 149 22.77 12.01 -5.85
C TYR A 149 22.50 12.46 -4.41
N PRO A 150 22.25 13.75 -4.11
CA PRO A 150 21.84 14.13 -2.78
C PRO A 150 20.54 13.47 -2.32
N ALA A 151 19.60 13.25 -3.26
CA ALA A 151 18.31 12.58 -2.97
C ALA A 151 18.43 11.05 -2.83
N LEU A 152 19.54 10.44 -3.28
CA LEU A 152 19.81 9.01 -3.08
C LEU A 152 20.37 8.71 -1.67
N ARG A 153 20.74 9.73 -0.91
CA ARG A 153 21.22 9.63 0.47
C ARG A 153 20.03 9.82 1.41
N HIS A 154 19.29 8.78 1.70
CA HIS A 154 18.10 8.86 2.53
C HIS A 154 17.98 7.65 3.46
N SER A 155 17.04 7.72 4.37
CA SER A 155 16.61 6.59 5.16
C SER A 155 15.10 6.42 5.02
N ASP A 156 14.68 5.24 4.60
CA ASP A 156 13.29 4.82 4.63
C ASP A 156 12.99 4.20 5.98
N TYR A 157 11.81 4.45 6.51
CA TYR A 157 11.39 3.87 7.78
C TYR A 157 9.94 3.40 7.71
N VAL A 158 9.67 2.27 8.39
CA VAL A 158 8.35 1.67 8.47
C VAL A 158 8.06 1.36 9.94
N VAL A 159 6.93 1.86 10.43
CA VAL A 159 6.41 1.54 11.76
C VAL A 159 5.28 0.53 11.60
N THR A 160 5.53 -0.69 12.03
CA THR A 160 4.55 -1.77 12.05
C THR A 160 3.92 -1.83 13.42
N TYR A 161 2.61 -1.92 13.46
CA TYR A 161 1.86 -1.94 14.71
C TYR A 161 0.66 -2.88 14.60
N HIS A 162 0.19 -3.30 15.75
CA HIS A 162 -1.03 -4.07 15.90
C HIS A 162 -2.15 -3.16 16.38
N VAL A 163 -3.32 -3.27 15.80
CA VAL A 163 -4.55 -2.62 16.28
C VAL A 163 -5.35 -3.68 17.04
N ARG A 164 -5.80 -3.37 18.26
CA ARG A 164 -6.64 -4.30 19.01
C ARG A 164 -7.99 -4.49 18.30
N PRO A 165 -8.63 -5.64 18.46
CA PRO A 165 -9.98 -5.83 17.95
C PRO A 165 -10.98 -4.93 18.69
N PHE A 166 -12.04 -4.54 17.99
CA PHE A 166 -13.11 -3.68 18.50
C PHE A 166 -14.43 -4.45 18.68
N SER A 167 -15.20 -4.04 19.70
CA SER A 167 -16.62 -4.42 19.74
C SER A 167 -17.40 -3.74 18.59
N VAL A 168 -18.58 -4.25 18.29
CA VAL A 168 -19.43 -3.67 17.22
C VAL A 168 -19.77 -2.20 17.52
N GLU A 169 -20.01 -1.85 18.79
CA GLU A 169 -20.30 -0.49 19.24
C GLU A 169 -19.11 0.44 19.04
N GLU A 170 -17.90 0.00 19.41
CA GLU A 170 -16.67 0.74 19.17
C GLU A 170 -16.40 0.90 17.66
N ALA A 171 -16.59 -0.18 16.89
CA ALA A 171 -16.42 -0.16 15.43
C ALA A 171 -17.38 0.82 14.75
N LYS A 172 -18.65 0.90 15.19
CA LYS A 172 -19.60 1.92 14.72
C LYS A 172 -19.09 3.35 14.93
N ALA A 173 -18.52 3.63 16.11
CA ALA A 173 -17.98 4.96 16.42
C ALA A 173 -16.74 5.28 15.59
N LEU A 174 -15.89 4.27 15.33
CA LEU A 174 -14.66 4.41 14.56
C LEU A 174 -14.90 4.49 13.05
N LEU A 175 -15.97 3.91 12.54
CA LEU A 175 -16.30 3.84 11.12
C LEU A 175 -16.25 5.22 10.44
N TYR A 176 -16.69 6.27 11.13
CA TYR A 176 -16.74 7.64 10.62
C TYR A 176 -15.57 8.52 11.04
N THR A 177 -14.75 8.07 12.00
CA THR A 177 -13.66 8.88 12.59
C THR A 177 -12.28 8.34 12.25
N LYS A 178 -12.10 7.03 12.33
CA LYS A 178 -10.84 6.31 12.09
C LYS A 178 -11.07 4.97 11.38
N PRO A 179 -11.73 4.94 10.20
CA PRO A 179 -12.07 3.69 9.50
C PRO A 179 -10.83 2.84 9.15
N GLN A 180 -9.65 3.47 9.00
CA GLN A 180 -8.40 2.78 8.72
C GLN A 180 -7.93 1.86 9.87
N GLN A 181 -8.52 1.94 11.05
CA GLN A 181 -8.25 1.03 12.18
C GLN A 181 -9.13 -0.21 12.16
N LEU A 182 -10.20 -0.22 11.37
CA LEU A 182 -11.13 -1.34 11.28
C LEU A 182 -10.70 -2.34 10.20
N SER A 183 -10.83 -3.62 10.52
CA SER A 183 -10.77 -4.69 9.56
C SER A 183 -12.05 -4.72 8.70
N LEU A 184 -11.96 -5.35 7.53
CA LEU A 184 -13.14 -5.56 6.68
C LEU A 184 -14.23 -6.38 7.41
N GLU A 185 -13.84 -7.36 8.25
CA GLU A 185 -14.74 -8.17 9.04
C GLU A 185 -15.51 -7.32 10.07
N GLU A 186 -14.82 -6.43 10.80
CA GLU A 186 -15.47 -5.52 11.74
C GLU A 186 -16.45 -4.56 11.05
N MET A 187 -16.10 -4.04 9.87
CA MET A 187 -17.02 -3.23 9.06
C MET A 187 -18.26 -4.05 8.64
N PHE A 188 -18.06 -5.30 8.25
CA PHE A 188 -19.17 -6.20 7.91
C PHE A 188 -20.09 -6.46 9.11
N LEU A 189 -19.53 -6.70 10.29
CA LEU A 189 -20.33 -6.86 11.52
C LEU A 189 -21.13 -5.59 11.87
N VAL A 190 -20.55 -4.41 11.62
CA VAL A 190 -21.29 -3.13 11.75
C VAL A 190 -22.43 -3.06 10.73
N ALA A 191 -22.21 -3.42 9.47
CA ALA A 191 -23.26 -3.43 8.45
C ALA A 191 -24.45 -4.32 8.86
N GLN A 192 -24.17 -5.50 9.42
CA GLN A 192 -25.22 -6.43 9.87
C GLN A 192 -26.14 -5.89 10.98
N THR A 193 -25.77 -4.79 11.65
CA THR A 193 -26.61 -4.14 12.67
C THR A 193 -27.66 -3.22 12.06
N TYR A 194 -27.59 -2.94 10.78
CA TYR A 194 -28.54 -2.11 10.05
C TYR A 194 -29.49 -2.97 9.21
N GLU A 195 -30.63 -2.41 8.86
CA GLU A 195 -31.57 -3.07 7.96
C GLU A 195 -30.94 -3.19 6.56
N PRO A 196 -30.92 -4.39 5.95
CA PRO A 196 -30.38 -4.57 4.60
C PRO A 196 -31.02 -3.59 3.59
N GLY A 197 -30.17 -2.92 2.80
CA GLY A 197 -30.61 -1.91 1.83
C GLY A 197 -30.89 -0.52 2.42
N SER A 198 -30.83 -0.34 3.75
CA SER A 198 -30.91 1.00 4.36
C SER A 198 -29.75 1.88 3.94
N LYS A 199 -29.91 3.19 4.15
CA LYS A 199 -28.85 4.17 3.85
C LYS A 199 -27.58 3.86 4.65
N GLU A 200 -27.74 3.59 5.93
CA GLU A 200 -26.65 3.27 6.86
C GLU A 200 -25.94 1.97 6.45
N PHE A 201 -26.68 0.93 6.07
CA PHE A 201 -26.13 -0.32 5.55
C PHE A 201 -25.24 -0.07 4.33
N ASN A 202 -25.74 0.67 3.33
CA ASN A 202 -25.00 0.98 2.11
C ASN A 202 -23.75 1.83 2.38
N GLU A 203 -23.86 2.80 3.30
CA GLU A 203 -22.75 3.70 3.66
C GLU A 203 -21.56 2.94 4.27
N VAL A 204 -21.81 1.91 5.09
CA VAL A 204 -20.73 1.05 5.62
C VAL A 204 -19.94 0.41 4.49
N PHE A 205 -20.61 -0.14 3.48
CA PHE A 205 -19.92 -0.77 2.34
C PHE A 205 -19.19 0.25 1.45
N GLU A 206 -19.73 1.46 1.31
CA GLU A 206 -19.00 2.54 0.61
C GLU A 206 -17.72 2.94 1.34
N ILE A 207 -17.72 2.95 2.69
CA ILE A 207 -16.53 3.17 3.49
C ILE A 207 -15.57 1.99 3.34
N ALA A 208 -16.06 0.76 3.44
CA ALA A 208 -15.25 -0.45 3.32
C ALA A 208 -14.48 -0.49 1.99
N VAL A 209 -15.12 -0.21 0.86
CA VAL A 209 -14.45 -0.22 -0.45
C VAL A 209 -13.46 0.93 -0.63
N ARG A 210 -13.63 2.05 0.09
CA ARG A 210 -12.62 3.12 0.11
C ARG A 210 -11.37 2.73 0.90
N MET A 211 -11.54 1.95 1.97
CA MET A 211 -10.43 1.45 2.79
C MET A 211 -9.72 0.26 2.13
N PHE A 212 -10.47 -0.60 1.44
CA PHE A 212 -9.98 -1.82 0.78
C PHE A 212 -10.35 -1.83 -0.71
N PRO A 213 -9.81 -0.90 -1.53
CA PRO A 213 -10.29 -0.67 -2.90
C PRO A 213 -10.04 -1.84 -3.85
N ASP A 214 -9.07 -2.70 -3.54
CA ASP A 214 -8.68 -3.85 -4.36
C ASP A 214 -9.11 -5.19 -3.73
N ASP A 215 -9.81 -5.16 -2.58
CA ASP A 215 -10.33 -6.38 -1.96
C ASP A 215 -11.56 -6.88 -2.72
N PRO A 216 -11.54 -8.12 -3.24
CA PRO A 216 -12.66 -8.66 -4.02
C PRO A 216 -13.96 -8.75 -3.23
N THR A 217 -13.89 -9.05 -1.92
CA THR A 217 -15.06 -9.20 -1.05
C THR A 217 -15.70 -7.83 -0.75
N ALA A 218 -14.87 -6.82 -0.47
CA ALA A 218 -15.35 -5.45 -0.27
C ALA A 218 -16.09 -4.94 -1.52
N ASN A 219 -15.52 -5.16 -2.70
CA ASN A 219 -16.11 -4.78 -3.97
C ASN A 219 -17.40 -5.55 -4.26
N LEU A 220 -17.44 -6.87 -3.96
CA LEU A 220 -18.65 -7.67 -4.12
C LEU A 220 -19.81 -7.16 -3.24
N ASN A 221 -19.53 -6.85 -1.98
CA ASN A 221 -20.56 -6.39 -1.03
C ASN A 221 -21.18 -5.06 -1.49
N VAL A 222 -20.36 -4.11 -1.96
CA VAL A 222 -20.87 -2.85 -2.55
C VAL A 222 -21.70 -3.13 -3.81
N ALA A 223 -21.23 -4.02 -4.67
CA ALA A 223 -21.95 -4.38 -5.89
C ALA A 223 -23.35 -4.96 -5.57
N CYS A 224 -23.44 -5.86 -4.59
CA CYS A 224 -24.70 -6.42 -4.14
C CYS A 224 -25.68 -5.33 -3.65
N ALA A 225 -25.20 -4.42 -2.79
CA ALA A 225 -26.01 -3.29 -2.29
C ALA A 225 -26.51 -2.38 -3.43
N MET A 226 -25.67 -2.14 -4.45
CA MET A 226 -26.06 -1.36 -5.63
C MET A 226 -27.07 -2.10 -6.53
N ILE A 227 -26.92 -3.41 -6.69
CA ILE A 227 -27.90 -4.25 -7.42
C ILE A 227 -29.27 -4.21 -6.72
N GLU A 228 -29.29 -4.30 -5.39
CA GLU A 228 -30.52 -4.18 -4.60
C GLU A 228 -31.19 -2.82 -4.79
N SER A 229 -30.41 -1.76 -4.90
CA SER A 229 -30.87 -0.39 -5.14
C SER A 229 -31.17 -0.06 -6.61
N GLY A 230 -31.00 -1.02 -7.53
CA GLY A 230 -31.22 -0.81 -8.97
C GLY A 230 -30.16 0.02 -9.70
N LEU A 231 -28.99 0.26 -9.05
CA LEU A 231 -27.87 1.05 -9.59
C LEU A 231 -26.90 0.17 -10.41
N TYR A 232 -27.41 -0.49 -11.44
CA TYR A 232 -26.70 -1.54 -12.18
C TYR A 232 -25.41 -1.07 -12.85
N ASP A 233 -25.39 0.13 -13.45
CA ASP A 233 -24.18 0.66 -14.10
C ASP A 233 -23.03 0.87 -13.12
N ARG A 234 -23.33 1.26 -11.88
CA ARG A 234 -22.34 1.40 -10.82
C ARG A 234 -21.90 0.04 -10.28
N ALA A 235 -22.84 -0.90 -10.13
CA ALA A 235 -22.55 -2.24 -9.66
C ALA A 235 -21.56 -2.98 -10.56
N GLU A 236 -21.64 -2.78 -11.88
CA GLU A 236 -20.77 -3.44 -12.85
C GLU A 236 -19.28 -3.13 -12.62
N ALA A 237 -18.95 -1.87 -12.30
CA ALA A 237 -17.58 -1.47 -12.01
C ALA A 237 -16.99 -2.18 -10.78
N TYR A 238 -17.81 -2.39 -9.75
CA TYR A 238 -17.39 -3.12 -8.55
C TYR A 238 -17.36 -4.64 -8.77
N LEU A 239 -18.29 -5.19 -9.53
CA LEU A 239 -18.24 -6.60 -9.94
C LEU A 239 -16.99 -6.92 -10.79
N ALA A 240 -16.54 -5.98 -11.61
CA ALA A 240 -15.29 -6.15 -12.34
C ALA A 240 -14.10 -6.32 -11.41
N LYS A 241 -14.03 -5.54 -10.31
CA LYS A 241 -12.99 -5.65 -9.28
C LYS A 241 -13.17 -6.88 -8.38
N ALA A 242 -14.39 -7.31 -8.11
CA ALA A 242 -14.66 -8.55 -7.41
C ALA A 242 -14.21 -9.80 -8.20
N GLY A 243 -13.90 -9.63 -9.49
CA GLY A 243 -13.31 -10.68 -10.31
C GLY A 243 -14.26 -11.87 -10.56
N ASN A 244 -13.68 -13.07 -10.48
CA ASN A 244 -14.38 -14.32 -10.77
C ASN A 244 -14.73 -15.12 -9.51
N LEU A 245 -14.92 -14.47 -8.37
CA LEU A 245 -15.46 -15.13 -7.19
C LEU A 245 -16.81 -15.79 -7.56
N PRO A 246 -17.09 -17.02 -7.11
CA PRO A 246 -18.36 -17.68 -7.38
C PRO A 246 -19.57 -16.82 -7.01
N GLU A 247 -19.49 -16.12 -5.90
CA GLU A 247 -20.51 -15.19 -5.41
C GLU A 247 -20.64 -13.95 -6.31
N ALA A 248 -19.53 -13.47 -6.92
CA ALA A 248 -19.57 -12.37 -7.88
C ALA A 248 -20.24 -12.81 -9.20
N VAL A 249 -20.02 -14.07 -9.62
CA VAL A 249 -20.72 -14.64 -10.77
C VAL A 249 -22.22 -14.76 -10.48
N HIS A 250 -22.60 -15.19 -9.27
CA HIS A 250 -23.98 -15.20 -8.81
C HIS A 250 -24.60 -13.79 -8.83
N ALA A 251 -23.92 -12.79 -8.27
CA ALA A 251 -24.39 -11.39 -8.24
C ALA A 251 -24.62 -10.83 -9.66
N ARG A 252 -23.75 -11.15 -10.63
CA ARG A 252 -23.99 -10.82 -12.07
C ARG A 252 -25.24 -11.51 -12.60
N GLY A 253 -25.49 -12.75 -12.20
CA GLY A 253 -26.71 -13.47 -12.55
C GLY A 253 -27.97 -12.78 -12.01
N VAL A 254 -27.95 -12.33 -10.74
CA VAL A 254 -29.04 -11.57 -10.13
C VAL A 254 -29.27 -10.25 -10.86
N MET A 255 -28.19 -9.54 -11.19
CA MET A 255 -28.27 -8.29 -11.94
C MET A 255 -28.87 -8.51 -13.34
N ALA A 256 -28.44 -9.54 -14.05
CA ALA A 256 -28.98 -9.90 -15.37
C ALA A 256 -30.48 -10.25 -15.29
N ALA A 257 -30.90 -11.04 -14.29
CA ALA A 257 -32.29 -11.38 -14.07
C ALA A 257 -33.17 -10.14 -13.82
N ARG A 258 -32.71 -9.24 -12.94
CA ARG A 258 -33.43 -7.98 -12.64
C ARG A 258 -33.53 -7.03 -13.85
N GLN A 259 -32.65 -7.18 -14.82
CA GLN A 259 -32.65 -6.42 -16.08
C GLN A 259 -33.43 -7.15 -17.21
N GLY A 260 -34.05 -8.31 -16.93
CA GLY A 260 -34.82 -9.10 -17.89
C GLY A 260 -33.93 -9.88 -18.88
N ARG A 261 -32.65 -10.04 -18.61
CA ARG A 261 -31.68 -10.82 -19.43
C ARG A 261 -31.67 -12.28 -18.97
N GLU A 262 -32.78 -13.01 -19.19
CA GLU A 262 -33.02 -14.32 -18.62
C GLU A 262 -31.99 -15.38 -19.03
N ASP A 263 -31.62 -15.46 -20.31
CA ASP A 263 -30.65 -16.44 -20.81
C ASP A 263 -29.27 -16.25 -20.16
N GLU A 264 -28.87 -15.01 -19.99
CA GLU A 264 -27.62 -14.67 -19.33
C GLU A 264 -27.66 -15.01 -17.84
N ALA A 265 -28.77 -14.70 -17.16
CA ALA A 265 -28.99 -15.03 -15.77
C ALA A 265 -28.91 -16.54 -15.53
N ARG A 266 -29.60 -17.35 -16.35
CA ARG A 266 -29.54 -18.83 -16.30
C ARG A 266 -28.11 -19.36 -16.44
N ARG A 267 -27.36 -18.84 -17.40
CA ARG A 267 -25.98 -19.24 -17.62
C ARG A 267 -25.09 -18.92 -16.42
N LEU A 268 -25.21 -17.71 -15.85
CA LEU A 268 -24.42 -17.26 -14.70
C LEU A 268 -24.78 -18.01 -13.42
N PHE A 269 -26.08 -18.26 -13.16
CA PHE A 269 -26.51 -19.08 -12.04
C PHE A 269 -26.01 -20.52 -12.17
N GLY A 270 -26.03 -21.10 -13.38
CA GLY A 270 -25.46 -22.41 -13.64
C GLY A 270 -23.98 -22.50 -13.31
N GLN A 271 -23.19 -21.49 -13.71
CA GLN A 271 -21.76 -21.40 -13.40
C GLN A 271 -21.50 -21.27 -11.90
N ALA A 272 -22.20 -20.35 -11.23
CA ALA A 272 -22.03 -20.13 -9.80
C ALA A 272 -22.49 -21.35 -8.97
N GLY A 273 -23.57 -21.99 -9.37
CA GLY A 273 -24.08 -23.22 -8.72
C GLY A 273 -23.10 -24.39 -8.84
N GLN A 274 -22.46 -24.58 -10.02
CA GLN A 274 -21.39 -25.55 -10.20
C GLN A 274 -20.16 -25.28 -9.32
N ALA A 275 -19.91 -24.01 -9.03
CA ALA A 275 -18.84 -23.58 -8.12
C ALA A 275 -19.23 -23.62 -6.62
N GLY A 276 -20.47 -24.07 -6.30
CA GLY A 276 -20.90 -24.33 -4.93
C GLY A 276 -21.79 -23.26 -4.30
N VAL A 277 -22.19 -22.22 -5.04
CA VAL A 277 -23.12 -21.18 -4.54
C VAL A 277 -24.54 -21.75 -4.51
N LYS A 278 -25.06 -22.00 -3.32
CA LYS A 278 -26.39 -22.64 -3.11
C LYS A 278 -27.53 -21.74 -3.60
N GLU A 279 -27.43 -20.45 -3.36
CA GLU A 279 -28.40 -19.43 -3.77
C GLU A 279 -28.53 -19.38 -5.30
N ALA A 280 -27.44 -19.58 -6.02
CA ALA A 280 -27.45 -19.64 -7.48
C ALA A 280 -28.23 -20.86 -8.00
N THR A 281 -28.03 -22.00 -7.35
CA THR A 281 -28.80 -23.24 -7.69
C THR A 281 -30.28 -23.07 -7.42
N GLU A 282 -30.64 -22.43 -6.32
CA GLU A 282 -32.05 -22.16 -5.98
C GLU A 282 -32.70 -21.17 -6.96
N ASN A 283 -31.98 -20.08 -7.30
CA ASN A 283 -32.45 -19.10 -8.28
C ASN A 283 -32.68 -19.74 -9.66
N LEU A 284 -31.81 -20.64 -10.09
CA LEU A 284 -31.96 -21.38 -11.35
C LEU A 284 -33.23 -22.25 -11.30
N ARG A 285 -33.45 -22.96 -10.19
CA ARG A 285 -34.64 -23.78 -9.97
C ARG A 285 -35.94 -22.96 -10.00
N LEU A 286 -35.95 -21.77 -9.37
CA LEU A 286 -37.09 -20.86 -9.38
C LEU A 286 -37.41 -20.36 -10.80
N MET A 287 -36.38 -20.02 -11.59
CA MET A 287 -36.56 -19.63 -13.00
C MET A 287 -37.14 -20.76 -13.86
N ASP A 288 -36.88 -22.03 -13.53
CA ASP A 288 -37.43 -23.20 -14.24
C ASP A 288 -38.86 -23.49 -13.87
N MET A 289 -39.33 -23.11 -12.66
CA MET A 289 -40.67 -23.44 -12.16
C MET A 289 -41.72 -22.40 -12.53
N GLU A 290 -41.37 -21.10 -12.64
CA GLU A 290 -42.38 -20.03 -12.68
C GLU A 290 -42.48 -19.29 -14.02
N GLY A 291 -41.55 -19.46 -14.98
CA GLY A 291 -41.57 -18.64 -16.19
C GLY A 291 -41.56 -17.12 -15.94
N ASN A 292 -41.52 -16.70 -14.66
CA ASN A 292 -41.46 -15.32 -14.16
C ASN A 292 -40.42 -15.20 -13.06
N VAL A 293 -39.49 -14.25 -13.24
CA VAL A 293 -38.30 -14.04 -12.42
C VAL A 293 -38.67 -13.45 -11.06
N CYS A 294 -38.75 -14.27 -10.01
CA CYS A 294 -38.59 -13.82 -8.62
C CYS A 294 -37.24 -14.31 -8.10
N VAL A 295 -36.25 -13.47 -8.18
CA VAL A 295 -34.87 -13.77 -7.75
C VAL A 295 -34.66 -13.25 -6.32
N ARG A 296 -34.21 -14.12 -5.43
CA ARG A 296 -33.86 -13.80 -4.03
C ARG A 296 -32.40 -13.28 -3.90
#